data_a46bbcf031487de7da68c9d25e3f2823
#
_entry.id   a46bbcf031487de7da68c9d25e3f2823
#
_cell.length_a   1.000
_cell.length_b   1.000
_cell.length_c   1.000
_cell.angle_alpha   90.00
_cell.angle_beta   90.00
_cell.angle_gamma   90.00
#
_symmetry.space_group_name_H-M   'P 1'
#
loop_
_entity.id
_entity.type
_entity.pdbx_description
1 polymer ?
#
loop_
_entity_poly.entity_id
_entity_poly.type
_entity_poly.pdbx_seq_one_letter_code
_entity_poly.pdbx_strand_id
1 'polypeptide(L)'
;VYKHSGREIDRSDGFLLSFDKIGDAINFGLAYQRTVPKKTRLQTRIGIHWGKIVEVKQDDVFVGAGAKRVELEGLAKNIAARTMSLCQAGQVLLTKEAIVATRGRTANKLPRDARYVCVGVYRFKGVSKPQEIYAVGETIQSLQPPKGSDKVKRLGGPKYIRKKARDRKFLDWASWVFWRAGILATLFWLWVFFQMSLRPTVRSLMGMDYHMPKYDSFIEFVSDSYKKVKKDLTSTKDQRGNNDKPNK
;
A
#
# COMPACT_ATOMS: atom_id res chain seq x y z
N VAL A 1 -4.70 -17.93 -26.19
CA VAL A 1 -4.22 -18.41 -24.89
C VAL A 1 -2.82 -18.96 -25.06
N TYR A 2 -2.62 -20.04 -25.77
CA TYR A 2 -1.34 -20.77 -25.94
C TYR A 2 -0.19 -19.87 -26.45
N LYS A 3 -0.45 -18.97 -27.42
CA LYS A 3 0.55 -18.02 -27.94
C LYS A 3 1.16 -17.09 -26.85
N HIS A 4 0.48 -16.95 -25.72
CA HIS A 4 0.91 -16.15 -24.58
C HIS A 4 1.19 -17.02 -23.35
N SER A 5 1.55 -18.29 -23.55
CA SER A 5 1.88 -19.21 -22.44
C SER A 5 0.82 -19.31 -21.35
N GLY A 6 -0.46 -19.10 -21.72
CA GLY A 6 -1.60 -19.22 -20.81
C GLY A 6 -2.24 -20.60 -20.86
N ARG A 7 -2.80 -21.02 -19.73
CA ARG A 7 -3.60 -22.24 -19.60
C ARG A 7 -5.07 -21.87 -19.41
N GLU A 8 -5.94 -22.54 -20.14
CA GLU A 8 -7.38 -22.47 -19.94
C GLU A 8 -7.78 -23.43 -18.82
N ILE A 9 -8.40 -22.91 -17.79
CA ILE A 9 -8.85 -23.68 -16.62
C ILE A 9 -10.32 -23.95 -16.69
N ASP A 10 -11.10 -22.94 -17.10
CA ASP A 10 -12.55 -23.03 -17.18
C ASP A 10 -13.11 -22.18 -18.32
N ARG A 11 -14.17 -22.71 -18.93
CA ARG A 11 -14.95 -22.04 -19.97
C ARG A 11 -16.42 -22.31 -19.72
N SER A 12 -17.09 -21.43 -19.01
CA SER A 12 -18.56 -21.49 -18.85
C SER A 12 -19.21 -20.23 -19.45
N ASP A 13 -19.58 -19.29 -18.63
CA ASP A 13 -20.07 -17.95 -19.00
C ASP A 13 -18.96 -16.94 -19.28
N GLY A 14 -17.72 -17.38 -19.19
CA GLY A 14 -16.48 -16.64 -19.42
C GLY A 14 -15.28 -17.56 -19.40
N PHE A 15 -14.07 -16.97 -19.48
CA PHE A 15 -12.82 -17.72 -19.41
C PHE A 15 -12.13 -17.49 -18.08
N LEU A 16 -11.76 -18.55 -17.38
CA LEU A 16 -10.76 -18.53 -16.33
C LEU A 16 -9.44 -19.03 -16.91
N LEU A 17 -8.45 -18.13 -16.94
CA LEU A 17 -7.14 -18.41 -17.50
C LEU A 17 -6.07 -18.25 -16.42
N SER A 18 -5.05 -19.06 -16.49
CA SER A 18 -3.88 -19.01 -15.62
C SER A 18 -2.62 -18.73 -16.43
N PHE A 19 -1.72 -17.91 -15.88
CA PHE A 19 -0.45 -17.52 -16.48
C PHE A 19 0.65 -17.55 -15.42
N ASP A 20 1.80 -18.06 -15.77
CA ASP A 20 2.96 -18.12 -14.87
C ASP A 20 3.71 -16.77 -14.80
N LYS A 21 3.47 -15.89 -15.78
CA LYS A 21 4.08 -14.56 -15.85
C LYS A 21 3.01 -13.49 -16.05
N ILE A 22 3.12 -12.44 -15.25
CA ILE A 22 2.14 -11.34 -15.29
C ILE A 22 2.15 -10.60 -16.64
N GLY A 23 3.32 -10.48 -17.27
CA GLY A 23 3.43 -9.83 -18.59
C GLY A 23 2.67 -10.59 -19.67
N ASP A 24 2.66 -11.92 -19.63
CA ASP A 24 1.93 -12.76 -20.60
C ASP A 24 0.40 -12.59 -20.42
N ALA A 25 -0.07 -12.51 -19.17
CA ALA A 25 -1.48 -12.22 -18.87
C ALA A 25 -1.92 -10.84 -19.41
N ILE A 26 -1.09 -9.81 -19.21
CA ILE A 26 -1.39 -8.45 -19.67
C ILE A 26 -1.35 -8.39 -21.21
N ASN A 27 -0.33 -8.98 -21.83
CA ASN A 27 -0.22 -9.03 -23.29
C ASN A 27 -1.39 -9.77 -23.93
N PHE A 28 -1.80 -10.91 -23.33
CA PHE A 28 -2.99 -11.63 -23.76
C PHE A 28 -4.23 -10.74 -23.63
N GLY A 29 -4.44 -10.11 -22.47
CA GLY A 29 -5.60 -9.26 -22.22
C GLY A 29 -5.75 -8.14 -23.25
N LEU A 30 -4.67 -7.43 -23.53
CA LEU A 30 -4.68 -6.34 -24.54
C LEU A 30 -4.86 -6.86 -25.96
N ALA A 31 -4.20 -7.97 -26.33
CA ALA A 31 -4.39 -8.60 -27.64
C ALA A 31 -5.84 -9.07 -27.83
N TYR A 32 -6.44 -9.65 -26.78
CA TYR A 32 -7.83 -10.09 -26.80
C TYR A 32 -8.80 -8.93 -26.96
N GLN A 33 -8.59 -7.83 -26.23
CA GLN A 33 -9.37 -6.60 -26.36
C GLN A 33 -9.31 -5.96 -27.76
N ARG A 34 -8.17 -6.06 -28.44
CA ARG A 34 -8.01 -5.56 -29.82
C ARG A 34 -8.67 -6.45 -30.86
N THR A 35 -8.69 -7.76 -30.62
CA THR A 35 -9.05 -8.76 -31.64
C THR A 35 -10.54 -9.10 -31.64
N VAL A 36 -11.13 -9.30 -30.46
CA VAL A 36 -12.52 -9.76 -30.33
C VAL A 36 -13.52 -8.76 -30.90
N PRO A 37 -13.47 -7.45 -30.62
CA PRO A 37 -14.43 -6.51 -31.17
C PRO A 37 -14.37 -6.43 -32.69
N LYS A 38 -13.18 -6.63 -33.28
CA LYS A 38 -13.00 -6.63 -34.73
C LYS A 38 -13.69 -7.82 -35.44
N LYS A 39 -13.76 -8.97 -34.76
CA LYS A 39 -14.29 -10.21 -35.30
C LYS A 39 -15.77 -10.46 -34.97
N THR A 40 -16.21 -10.00 -33.78
CA THR A 40 -17.50 -10.43 -33.22
C THR A 40 -18.44 -9.31 -32.81
N ARG A 41 -18.03 -8.03 -32.88
CA ARG A 41 -18.74 -6.88 -32.29
C ARG A 41 -18.95 -6.95 -30.76
N LEU A 42 -18.44 -7.97 -30.11
CA LEU A 42 -18.51 -8.14 -28.66
C LEU A 42 -17.43 -7.32 -27.98
N GLN A 43 -17.77 -6.72 -26.85
CA GLN A 43 -16.80 -6.06 -25.98
C GLN A 43 -16.52 -6.92 -24.77
N THR A 44 -15.26 -7.16 -24.50
CA THR A 44 -14.83 -8.05 -23.43
C THR A 44 -14.50 -7.29 -22.15
N ARG A 45 -14.54 -7.97 -21.02
CA ARG A 45 -14.15 -7.48 -19.70
C ARG A 45 -13.08 -8.39 -19.14
N ILE A 46 -11.93 -7.86 -18.76
CA ILE A 46 -10.79 -8.67 -18.31
C ILE A 46 -10.31 -8.16 -16.96
N GLY A 47 -10.32 -9.06 -15.97
CA GLY A 47 -9.78 -8.82 -14.64
C GLY A 47 -8.53 -9.66 -14.42
N ILE A 48 -7.42 -9.03 -14.05
CA ILE A 48 -6.15 -9.70 -13.81
C ILE A 48 -5.75 -9.50 -12.34
N HIS A 49 -5.45 -10.60 -11.67
CA HIS A 49 -4.93 -10.62 -10.32
C HIS A 49 -3.70 -11.49 -10.23
N TRP A 50 -2.74 -11.10 -9.39
CA TRP A 50 -1.57 -11.89 -9.07
C TRP A 50 -1.64 -12.37 -7.63
N GLY A 51 -1.69 -13.69 -7.41
CA GLY A 51 -1.85 -14.25 -6.08
C GLY A 51 -1.58 -15.76 -6.06
N LYS A 52 -1.50 -16.30 -4.86
CA LYS A 52 -1.33 -17.74 -4.66
C LYS A 52 -2.62 -18.47 -5.03
N ILE A 53 -2.47 -19.54 -5.78
CA ILE A 53 -3.54 -20.48 -6.15
C ILE A 53 -3.11 -21.90 -5.78
N VAL A 54 -4.09 -22.76 -5.54
CA VAL A 54 -3.90 -24.20 -5.37
C VAL A 54 -4.58 -24.87 -6.54
N GLU A 55 -3.86 -25.73 -7.24
CA GLU A 55 -4.42 -26.59 -8.29
C GLU A 55 -4.88 -27.89 -7.66
N VAL A 56 -6.16 -28.16 -7.74
CA VAL A 56 -6.76 -29.42 -7.29
C VAL A 56 -7.03 -30.26 -8.53
N LYS A 57 -6.36 -31.41 -8.62
CA LYS A 57 -6.64 -32.39 -9.66
C LYS A 57 -7.81 -33.26 -9.20
N GLN A 58 -8.81 -33.40 -10.05
CA GLN A 58 -9.94 -34.27 -9.80
C GLN A 58 -9.57 -35.70 -10.17
N ASP A 59 -10.16 -36.66 -9.45
CA ASP A 59 -10.02 -38.06 -9.74
C ASP A 59 -10.64 -38.41 -11.12
N ASP A 60 -10.03 -39.35 -11.83
CA ASP A 60 -10.48 -39.75 -13.16
C ASP A 60 -11.93 -40.26 -13.20
N VAL A 61 -12.44 -40.83 -12.10
CA VAL A 61 -13.83 -41.21 -11.95
C VAL A 61 -14.78 -40.02 -12.05
N PHE A 62 -14.45 -38.93 -11.35
CA PHE A 62 -15.25 -37.70 -11.40
C PHE A 62 -15.11 -36.98 -12.75
N VAL A 63 -13.91 -37.04 -13.36
CA VAL A 63 -13.68 -36.49 -14.70
C VAL A 63 -14.53 -37.26 -15.75
N GLY A 64 -14.60 -38.57 -15.63
CA GLY A 64 -15.46 -39.40 -16.46
C GLY A 64 -16.95 -39.09 -16.30
N ALA A 65 -17.38 -38.63 -15.13
CA ALA A 65 -18.72 -38.13 -14.84
C ALA A 65 -18.97 -36.68 -15.23
N GLY A 66 -17.99 -35.99 -15.88
CA GLY A 66 -18.14 -34.63 -16.38
C GLY A 66 -17.52 -33.54 -15.49
N ALA A 67 -16.79 -33.90 -14.42
CA ALA A 67 -16.07 -32.93 -13.63
C ALA A 67 -14.84 -32.40 -14.40
N LYS A 68 -14.39 -31.19 -14.02
CA LYS A 68 -13.18 -30.59 -14.59
C LYS A 68 -11.95 -31.32 -14.10
N ARG A 69 -11.00 -31.63 -14.98
CA ARG A 69 -9.74 -32.30 -14.62
C ARG A 69 -8.89 -31.54 -13.62
N VAL A 70 -8.89 -30.19 -13.71
CA VAL A 70 -8.15 -29.30 -12.81
C VAL A 70 -9.07 -28.19 -12.36
N GLU A 71 -9.11 -27.93 -11.07
CA GLU A 71 -9.80 -26.81 -10.48
C GLU A 71 -8.77 -25.90 -9.76
N LEU A 72 -8.99 -24.58 -9.85
CA LEU A 72 -8.18 -23.62 -9.11
C LEU A 72 -8.92 -23.20 -7.85
N GLU A 73 -8.28 -23.35 -6.72
CA GLU A 73 -8.79 -22.89 -5.43
C GLU A 73 -7.96 -21.75 -4.88
N GLY A 74 -8.60 -20.95 -4.01
CA GLY A 74 -7.97 -19.86 -3.30
C GLY A 74 -8.62 -18.50 -3.54
N LEU A 75 -8.26 -17.55 -2.68
CA LEU A 75 -8.81 -16.21 -2.69
C LEU A 75 -8.49 -15.46 -4.00
N ALA A 76 -7.36 -15.78 -4.64
CA ALA A 76 -6.93 -15.16 -5.89
C ALA A 76 -7.95 -15.31 -7.03
N LYS A 77 -8.57 -16.50 -7.18
CA LYS A 77 -9.66 -16.76 -8.13
C LYS A 77 -10.82 -15.77 -7.90
N ASN A 78 -11.25 -15.64 -6.65
CA ASN A 78 -12.36 -14.75 -6.29
C ASN A 78 -12.03 -13.27 -6.52
N ILE A 79 -10.81 -12.85 -6.23
CA ILE A 79 -10.36 -11.45 -6.48
C ILE A 79 -10.32 -11.18 -7.98
N ALA A 80 -9.78 -12.09 -8.79
CA ALA A 80 -9.77 -11.96 -10.25
C ALA A 80 -11.20 -11.84 -10.82
N ALA A 81 -12.12 -12.69 -10.39
CA ALA A 81 -13.53 -12.65 -10.78
C ALA A 81 -14.22 -11.32 -10.38
N ARG A 82 -13.96 -10.81 -9.17
CA ARG A 82 -14.48 -9.49 -8.72
C ARG A 82 -13.87 -8.35 -9.52
N THR A 83 -12.57 -8.44 -9.85
CA THR A 83 -11.90 -7.45 -10.69
C THR A 83 -12.51 -7.43 -12.09
N MET A 84 -12.78 -8.59 -12.67
CA MET A 84 -13.47 -8.71 -13.96
C MET A 84 -14.90 -8.16 -13.90
N SER A 85 -15.66 -8.46 -12.84
CA SER A 85 -17.03 -7.97 -12.67
C SER A 85 -17.12 -6.45 -12.53
N LEU A 86 -16.02 -5.80 -12.09
CA LEU A 86 -15.91 -4.35 -11.99
C LEU A 86 -15.66 -3.70 -13.35
N CYS A 87 -15.07 -4.41 -14.33
CA CYS A 87 -14.73 -3.85 -15.63
C CYS A 87 -15.96 -3.33 -16.36
N GLN A 88 -15.82 -2.19 -17.00
CA GLN A 88 -16.70 -1.77 -18.09
C GLN A 88 -16.37 -2.54 -19.36
N ALA A 89 -17.29 -2.55 -20.32
CA ALA A 89 -17.05 -3.12 -21.64
C ALA A 89 -15.81 -2.50 -22.29
N GLY A 90 -14.92 -3.33 -22.81
CA GLY A 90 -13.66 -2.87 -23.39
C GLY A 90 -12.54 -2.56 -22.37
N GLN A 91 -12.68 -2.93 -21.09
CA GLN A 91 -11.65 -2.67 -20.08
C GLN A 91 -10.81 -3.89 -19.70
N VAL A 92 -9.54 -3.63 -19.40
CA VAL A 92 -8.64 -4.54 -18.70
C VAL A 92 -8.27 -3.90 -17.35
N LEU A 93 -8.65 -4.54 -16.26
CA LEU A 93 -8.33 -4.07 -14.90
C LEU A 93 -7.36 -5.01 -14.21
N LEU A 94 -6.45 -4.43 -13.46
CA LEU A 94 -5.44 -5.13 -12.66
C LEU A 94 -5.58 -4.75 -11.18
N THR A 95 -5.32 -5.70 -10.30
CA THR A 95 -5.14 -5.39 -8.89
C THR A 95 -3.74 -4.82 -8.64
N LYS A 96 -3.54 -4.22 -7.46
CA LYS A 96 -2.22 -3.71 -7.03
C LYS A 96 -1.16 -4.80 -7.02
N GLU A 97 -1.52 -6.01 -6.59
CA GLU A 97 -0.62 -7.16 -6.57
C GLU A 97 -0.12 -7.49 -7.97
N ALA A 98 -1.00 -7.43 -8.97
CA ALA A 98 -0.63 -7.60 -10.36
C ALA A 98 0.33 -6.50 -10.85
N ILE A 99 0.08 -5.23 -10.49
CA ILE A 99 1.01 -4.12 -10.81
C ILE A 99 2.36 -4.28 -10.11
N VAL A 100 2.38 -4.71 -8.86
CA VAL A 100 3.66 -4.95 -8.15
C VAL A 100 4.44 -6.06 -8.82
N ALA A 101 3.77 -7.13 -9.26
CA ALA A 101 4.39 -8.24 -9.97
C ALA A 101 5.04 -7.81 -11.31
N THR A 102 4.54 -6.74 -11.96
CA THR A 102 5.17 -6.22 -13.19
C THR A 102 6.56 -5.63 -12.98
N ARG A 103 6.96 -5.37 -11.74
CA ARG A 103 8.28 -4.84 -11.38
C ARG A 103 9.28 -5.94 -10.99
N GLY A 104 8.81 -7.17 -10.84
CA GLY A 104 9.59 -8.32 -10.42
C GLY A 104 10.11 -9.17 -11.58
N ARG A 105 10.79 -10.29 -11.26
CA ARG A 105 11.28 -11.27 -12.23
C ARG A 105 10.18 -11.94 -13.05
N THR A 106 8.95 -11.90 -12.59
CA THR A 106 7.75 -12.38 -13.28
C THR A 106 7.25 -11.42 -14.35
N ALA A 107 7.83 -10.21 -14.44
CA ALA A 107 7.57 -9.25 -15.47
C ALA A 107 8.28 -9.69 -16.76
N ASN A 108 7.55 -10.39 -17.60
CA ASN A 108 7.97 -10.58 -18.99
C ASN A 108 7.80 -9.25 -19.75
N LYS A 109 8.16 -9.20 -21.03
CA LYS A 109 8.02 -8.00 -21.85
C LYS A 109 6.61 -7.39 -21.73
N LEU A 110 6.51 -6.24 -21.07
CA LEU A 110 5.27 -5.47 -21.01
C LEU A 110 5.05 -4.72 -22.32
N PRO A 111 3.80 -4.52 -22.74
CA PRO A 111 3.49 -3.74 -23.93
C PRO A 111 3.95 -2.28 -23.73
N ARG A 112 4.74 -1.77 -24.67
CA ARG A 112 5.32 -0.42 -24.59
C ARG A 112 4.27 0.69 -24.72
N ASP A 113 3.20 0.43 -25.46
CA ASP A 113 2.16 1.41 -25.80
C ASP A 113 1.01 1.44 -24.79
N ALA A 114 1.01 0.52 -23.81
CA ALA A 114 -0.03 0.45 -22.81
C ALA A 114 0.23 1.43 -21.64
N ARG A 115 -0.80 2.19 -21.29
CA ARG A 115 -0.80 3.09 -20.12
C ARG A 115 -1.42 2.36 -18.94
N TYR A 116 -0.83 2.60 -17.75
CA TYR A 116 -1.31 2.04 -16.49
C TYR A 116 -1.78 3.19 -15.59
N VAL A 117 -3.04 3.22 -15.25
CA VAL A 117 -3.65 4.30 -14.46
C VAL A 117 -4.35 3.72 -13.25
N CYS A 118 -4.05 4.24 -12.06
CA CYS A 118 -4.80 3.90 -10.86
C CYS A 118 -6.20 4.50 -10.93
N VAL A 119 -7.23 3.65 -10.97
CA VAL A 119 -8.63 4.07 -11.09
C VAL A 119 -9.34 4.18 -9.73
N GLY A 120 -8.72 3.71 -8.66
CA GLY A 120 -9.21 3.89 -7.31
C GLY A 120 -9.09 2.68 -6.40
N VAL A 121 -9.73 2.78 -5.24
CA VAL A 121 -9.81 1.74 -4.23
C VAL A 121 -11.24 1.24 -4.13
N TYR A 122 -11.38 -0.07 -4.12
CA TYR A 122 -12.67 -0.76 -4.11
C TYR A 122 -12.71 -1.79 -3.00
N ARG A 123 -13.87 -1.95 -2.37
CA ARG A 123 -14.15 -3.03 -1.42
C ARG A 123 -14.91 -4.12 -2.12
N PHE A 124 -14.35 -5.31 -2.14
CA PHE A 124 -14.97 -6.50 -2.72
C PHE A 124 -15.75 -7.27 -1.65
N LYS A 125 -16.97 -7.70 -1.97
CA LYS A 125 -17.75 -8.57 -1.08
C LYS A 125 -17.01 -9.91 -0.89
N GLY A 126 -16.77 -10.27 0.39
CA GLY A 126 -16.02 -11.47 0.74
C GLY A 126 -14.49 -11.30 0.77
N VAL A 127 -13.97 -10.08 0.56
CA VAL A 127 -12.54 -9.78 0.69
C VAL A 127 -12.35 -8.74 1.78
N SER A 128 -11.62 -9.10 2.84
CA SER A 128 -11.44 -8.25 4.02
C SER A 128 -10.69 -6.94 3.73
N LYS A 129 -9.68 -7.00 2.86
CA LYS A 129 -8.84 -5.84 2.52
C LYS A 129 -9.37 -5.13 1.27
N PRO A 130 -9.50 -3.78 1.31
CA PRO A 130 -9.78 -3.00 0.11
C PRO A 130 -8.73 -3.21 -0.96
N GLN A 131 -9.17 -3.32 -2.21
CA GLN A 131 -8.31 -3.55 -3.38
C GLN A 131 -8.06 -2.25 -4.12
N GLU A 132 -6.80 -1.95 -4.39
CA GLU A 132 -6.37 -0.85 -5.24
C GLU A 132 -6.34 -1.35 -6.69
N ILE A 133 -7.12 -0.72 -7.56
CA ILE A 133 -7.35 -1.17 -8.93
C ILE A 133 -6.70 -0.23 -9.92
N TYR A 134 -6.12 -0.80 -10.96
CA TYR A 134 -5.47 -0.14 -12.07
C TYR A 134 -6.14 -0.54 -13.37
N ALA A 135 -6.35 0.43 -14.26
CA ALA A 135 -6.74 0.15 -15.65
C ALA A 135 -5.48 0.11 -16.51
N VAL A 136 -5.45 -0.81 -17.45
CA VAL A 136 -4.43 -0.86 -18.50
C VAL A 136 -5.08 -0.82 -19.87
N GLY A 137 -4.53 -0.01 -20.75
CA GLY A 137 -5.06 0.17 -22.11
C GLY A 137 -4.38 1.27 -22.88
N GLU A 138 -4.83 1.45 -24.14
CA GLU A 138 -4.27 2.41 -25.08
C GLU A 138 -5.16 3.63 -25.25
N THR A 139 -6.46 3.49 -25.01
CA THR A 139 -7.47 4.54 -25.19
C THR A 139 -7.86 5.17 -23.85
N ILE A 140 -8.28 6.43 -23.90
CA ILE A 140 -8.77 7.15 -22.70
C ILE A 140 -10.00 6.45 -22.12
N GLN A 141 -10.86 5.88 -22.94
CA GLN A 141 -12.06 5.16 -22.48
C GLN A 141 -11.73 3.92 -21.68
N SER A 142 -10.72 3.12 -22.11
CA SER A 142 -10.27 1.94 -21.38
C SER A 142 -9.64 2.26 -20.02
N LEU A 143 -9.19 3.50 -19.80
CA LEU A 143 -8.54 3.97 -18.59
C LEU A 143 -9.51 4.68 -17.61
N GLN A 144 -10.79 4.80 -17.95
CA GLN A 144 -11.79 5.44 -17.09
C GLN A 144 -12.03 4.65 -15.79
N PRO A 145 -12.25 5.33 -14.65
CA PRO A 145 -12.59 4.65 -13.42
C PRO A 145 -13.95 3.97 -13.52
N PRO A 146 -14.04 2.66 -13.31
CA PRO A 146 -15.30 1.94 -13.39
C PRO A 146 -16.25 2.34 -12.26
N LYS A 147 -17.56 2.24 -12.55
CA LYS A 147 -18.60 2.39 -11.51
C LYS A 147 -18.60 1.15 -10.62
N GLY A 148 -18.90 1.33 -9.34
CA GLY A 148 -19.11 0.20 -8.44
C GLY A 148 -20.36 -0.63 -8.85
N SER A 149 -20.51 -1.80 -8.22
CA SER A 149 -21.67 -2.68 -8.35
C SER A 149 -22.10 -3.18 -6.97
N ASP A 150 -23.19 -3.93 -6.87
CA ASP A 150 -23.67 -4.52 -5.61
C ASP A 150 -22.61 -5.38 -4.91
N LYS A 151 -21.72 -6.00 -5.69
CA LYS A 151 -20.62 -6.87 -5.19
C LYS A 151 -19.31 -6.11 -4.98
N VAL A 152 -19.19 -4.86 -5.49
CA VAL A 152 -17.96 -4.06 -5.48
C VAL A 152 -18.25 -2.60 -5.22
N LYS A 153 -17.94 -2.12 -4.00
CA LYS A 153 -18.17 -0.74 -3.60
C LYS A 153 -16.92 0.11 -3.78
N ARG A 154 -17.03 1.23 -4.49
CA ARG A 154 -15.94 2.20 -4.61
C ARG A 154 -15.75 2.98 -3.30
N LEU A 155 -14.53 3.01 -2.78
CA LEU A 155 -14.17 3.75 -1.57
C LEU A 155 -13.56 5.12 -1.87
N GLY A 156 -12.84 5.24 -2.99
CA GLY A 156 -12.24 6.52 -3.38
C GLY A 156 -11.29 6.41 -4.56
N GLY A 157 -10.86 7.57 -5.05
CA GLY A 157 -9.90 7.69 -6.15
C GLY A 157 -8.43 7.71 -5.68
N PRO A 158 -7.47 8.02 -6.57
CA PRO A 158 -6.04 8.08 -6.25
C PRO A 158 -5.69 9.02 -5.08
N LYS A 159 -6.45 10.12 -4.91
CA LYS A 159 -6.29 11.04 -3.78
C LYS A 159 -6.56 10.37 -2.42
N TYR A 160 -7.49 9.41 -2.37
CA TYR A 160 -7.79 8.63 -1.17
C TYR A 160 -6.60 7.80 -0.71
N ILE A 161 -5.88 7.19 -1.65
CA ILE A 161 -4.67 6.40 -1.37
C ILE A 161 -3.58 7.28 -0.77
N ARG A 162 -3.33 8.45 -1.36
CA ARG A 162 -2.33 9.41 -0.87
C ARG A 162 -2.67 9.91 0.53
N LYS A 163 -3.94 10.25 0.80
CA LYS A 163 -4.41 10.67 2.12
C LYS A 163 -4.16 9.57 3.16
N LYS A 164 -4.61 8.35 2.90
CA LYS A 164 -4.45 7.21 3.82
C LYS A 164 -2.97 6.87 4.08
N ALA A 165 -2.11 6.98 3.07
CA ALA A 165 -0.67 6.76 3.23
C ALA A 165 -0.02 7.86 4.10
N ARG A 166 -0.47 9.13 3.97
CA ARG A 166 -0.02 10.24 4.80
C ARG A 166 -0.47 10.08 6.25
N ASP A 167 -1.73 9.72 6.46
CA ASP A 167 -2.30 9.53 7.80
C ASP A 167 -1.57 8.39 8.54
N ARG A 168 -1.21 7.30 7.84
CA ARG A 168 -0.43 6.21 8.41
C ARG A 168 0.97 6.67 8.83
N LYS A 169 1.70 7.39 7.96
CA LYS A 169 3.03 7.92 8.30
C LYS A 169 2.98 8.86 9.49
N PHE A 170 1.94 9.67 9.60
CA PHE A 170 1.73 10.55 10.75
C PHE A 170 1.51 9.75 12.04
N LEU A 171 0.68 8.71 12.01
CA LEU A 171 0.47 7.83 13.17
C LEU A 171 1.74 7.08 13.57
N ASP A 172 2.51 6.58 12.60
CA ASP A 172 3.78 5.91 12.85
C ASP A 172 4.80 6.87 13.49
N TRP A 173 4.89 8.11 12.99
CA TRP A 173 5.73 9.16 13.56
C TRP A 173 5.25 9.54 14.97
N ALA A 174 3.96 9.74 15.17
CA ALA A 174 3.39 10.08 16.48
C ALA A 174 3.68 8.98 17.50
N SER A 175 3.47 7.70 17.16
CA SER A 175 3.77 6.57 18.04
C SER A 175 5.25 6.53 18.42
N TRP A 176 6.16 6.79 17.48
CA TRP A 176 7.60 6.86 17.73
C TRP A 176 7.97 7.99 18.71
N VAL A 177 7.34 9.17 18.56
CA VAL A 177 7.54 10.30 19.47
C VAL A 177 7.05 9.96 20.88
N PHE A 178 5.84 9.37 21.01
CA PHE A 178 5.27 8.98 22.29
C PHE A 178 6.14 7.93 23.02
N TRP A 179 6.65 6.95 22.28
CA TRP A 179 7.55 5.94 22.86
C TRP A 179 8.83 6.57 23.41
N ARG A 180 9.45 7.48 22.68
CA ARG A 180 10.66 8.18 23.15
C ARG A 180 10.38 9.10 24.33
N ALA A 181 9.29 9.84 24.30
CA ALA A 181 8.88 10.67 25.43
C ALA A 181 8.62 9.83 26.68
N GLY A 182 7.99 8.66 26.55
CA GLY A 182 7.80 7.71 27.63
C GLY A 182 9.12 7.21 28.25
N ILE A 183 10.10 6.84 27.39
CA ILE A 183 11.43 6.42 27.85
C ILE A 183 12.13 7.57 28.61
N LEU A 184 12.10 8.79 28.07
CA LEU A 184 12.70 9.94 28.73
C LEU A 184 12.03 10.24 30.08
N ALA A 185 10.71 10.15 30.15
CA ALA A 185 9.97 10.32 31.39
C ALA A 185 10.34 9.26 32.45
N THR A 186 10.46 7.98 32.04
CA THR A 186 10.87 6.92 32.96
C THR A 186 12.30 7.10 33.44
N LEU A 187 13.23 7.49 32.57
CA LEU A 187 14.61 7.79 32.97
C LEU A 187 14.68 8.98 33.91
N PHE A 188 13.87 10.01 33.67
CA PHE A 188 13.77 11.16 34.57
C PHE A 188 13.25 10.77 35.95
N TRP A 189 12.19 9.95 36.04
CA TRP A 189 11.65 9.47 37.31
C TRP A 189 12.63 8.53 38.05
N LEU A 190 13.35 7.67 37.31
CA LEU A 190 14.43 6.85 37.92
C LEU A 190 15.55 7.71 38.46
N TRP A 191 15.92 8.79 37.74
CA TRP A 191 16.93 9.74 38.23
C TRP A 191 16.46 10.48 39.47
N VAL A 192 15.22 10.96 39.53
CA VAL A 192 14.61 11.57 40.73
C VAL A 192 14.57 10.60 41.89
N PHE A 193 14.14 9.36 41.63
CA PHE A 193 14.12 8.30 42.64
C PHE A 193 15.53 8.03 43.21
N PHE A 194 16.53 7.92 42.36
CA PHE A 194 17.94 7.76 42.73
C PHE A 194 18.41 8.91 43.58
N GLN A 195 18.09 10.14 43.22
CA GLN A 195 18.45 11.33 44.02
C GLN A 195 17.79 11.33 45.39
N MET A 196 16.54 10.93 45.52
CA MET A 196 15.79 10.95 46.75
C MET A 196 16.13 9.77 47.69
N SER A 197 16.25 8.55 47.14
CA SER A 197 16.34 7.33 47.93
C SER A 197 17.78 6.86 48.20
N LEU A 198 18.67 7.00 47.21
CA LEU A 198 20.03 6.42 47.30
C LEU A 198 21.09 7.45 47.71
N ARG A 199 20.82 8.74 47.55
CA ARG A 199 21.77 9.80 47.89
C ARG A 199 22.28 9.75 49.35
N PRO A 200 21.44 9.55 50.39
CA PRO A 200 21.91 9.44 51.77
C PRO A 200 22.70 8.16 52.03
N THR A 201 22.30 7.05 51.41
CA THR A 201 22.89 5.71 51.63
C THR A 201 24.27 5.56 50.98
N VAL A 202 24.43 6.06 49.78
CA VAL A 202 25.70 6.05 49.01
C VAL A 202 26.72 7.01 49.65
N ARG A 203 26.26 8.14 50.20
CA ARG A 203 27.09 9.07 50.94
C ARG A 203 27.67 8.49 52.19
N SER A 204 26.90 7.65 52.87
CA SER A 204 27.34 6.92 54.09
C SER A 204 28.32 5.79 53.78
N LEU A 205 28.17 5.12 52.64
CA LEU A 205 28.98 3.96 52.27
C LEU A 205 30.32 4.28 51.62
N MET A 206 30.42 5.38 50.88
CA MET A 206 31.64 5.71 50.10
C MET A 206 32.59 6.69 50.76
N GLY A 207 32.24 7.36 51.88
CA GLY A 207 33.12 8.30 52.57
C GLY A 207 33.65 9.44 51.67
N MET A 208 33.09 9.62 50.49
CA MET A 208 33.50 10.63 49.51
C MET A 208 32.57 11.82 49.60
N ASP A 209 33.15 13.00 49.83
CA ASP A 209 32.48 14.28 49.61
C ASP A 209 32.30 14.52 48.08
N TYR A 210 31.35 13.84 47.52
CA TYR A 210 30.98 14.07 46.14
C TYR A 210 30.18 15.39 46.05
N HIS A 211 30.84 16.45 45.56
CA HIS A 211 30.19 17.73 45.30
C HIS A 211 29.31 17.57 44.07
N MET A 212 28.08 17.07 44.26
CA MET A 212 27.07 17.07 43.18
C MET A 212 26.64 18.55 42.95
N PRO A 213 26.52 18.98 41.70
CA PRO A 213 25.98 20.31 41.38
C PRO A 213 24.62 20.47 42.05
N LYS A 214 24.44 21.58 42.75
CA LYS A 214 23.17 21.91 43.41
C LYS A 214 22.03 21.89 42.38
N TYR A 215 20.84 21.45 42.78
CA TYR A 215 19.64 21.44 41.98
C TYR A 215 19.40 22.81 41.29
N ASP A 216 19.75 23.89 41.93
CA ASP A 216 19.69 25.27 41.41
C ASP A 216 20.50 25.44 40.12
N SER A 217 21.67 24.80 39.97
CA SER A 217 22.53 24.93 38.78
C SER A 217 21.94 24.19 37.55
N PHE A 218 21.14 23.15 37.77
CA PHE A 218 20.47 22.46 36.66
C PHE A 218 19.27 23.27 36.13
N ILE A 219 18.48 23.85 37.04
CA ILE A 219 17.39 24.76 36.66
C ILE A 219 17.94 26.00 35.93
N GLU A 220 19.04 26.53 36.42
CA GLU A 220 19.71 27.67 35.82
C GLU A 220 20.24 27.33 34.41
N PHE A 221 20.87 26.15 34.24
CA PHE A 221 21.32 25.66 32.94
C PHE A 221 20.15 25.45 31.95
N VAL A 222 19.01 24.86 32.38
CA VAL A 222 17.81 24.66 31.55
C VAL A 222 17.18 26.02 31.20
N SER A 223 17.12 26.96 32.15
CA SER A 223 16.59 28.30 31.94
C SER A 223 17.42 29.09 30.92
N ASP A 224 18.74 29.05 31.02
CA ASP A 224 19.65 29.74 30.09
C ASP A 224 19.65 29.10 28.69
N SER A 225 19.57 27.76 28.62
CA SER A 225 19.39 27.04 27.37
C SER A 225 18.08 27.45 26.67
N TYR A 226 16.98 27.54 27.45
CA TYR A 226 15.70 28.00 26.93
C TYR A 226 15.72 29.47 26.45
N LYS A 227 16.35 30.35 27.20
CA LYS A 227 16.52 31.75 26.80
C LYS A 227 17.34 31.88 25.50
N LYS A 228 18.40 31.06 25.36
CA LYS A 228 19.24 31.04 24.15
C LYS A 228 18.47 30.59 22.93
N VAL A 229 17.73 29.48 23.02
CA VAL A 229 16.87 28.98 21.94
C VAL A 229 15.77 29.97 21.56
N LYS A 230 15.16 30.65 22.57
CA LYS A 230 14.15 31.67 22.32
C LYS A 230 14.74 32.89 21.59
N LYS A 231 15.95 33.29 21.91
CA LYS A 231 16.66 34.42 21.26
C LYS A 231 17.01 34.08 19.81
N ASP A 232 17.45 32.86 19.53
CA ASP A 232 17.76 32.38 18.18
C ASP A 232 16.51 32.30 17.30
N LEU A 233 15.38 31.87 17.85
CA LEU A 233 14.09 31.83 17.16
C LEU A 233 13.52 33.21 16.84
N THR A 234 13.75 34.22 17.70
CA THR A 234 13.35 35.61 17.43
C THR A 234 14.23 36.26 16.39
N SER A 235 15.55 36.07 16.44
CA SER A 235 16.49 36.60 15.44
C SER A 235 16.24 36.05 14.03
N THR A 236 15.83 34.79 13.93
CA THR A 236 15.50 34.17 12.63
C THR A 236 14.16 34.69 12.05
N LYS A 237 13.22 35.12 12.90
CA LYS A 237 12.00 35.80 12.45
C LYS A 237 12.23 37.20 11.93
N ASP A 238 13.12 37.97 12.56
CA ASP A 238 13.44 39.32 12.12
C ASP A 238 14.19 39.34 10.79
N GLN A 239 15.04 38.35 10.52
CA GLN A 239 15.70 38.22 9.23
C GLN A 239 14.76 37.83 8.09
N ARG A 240 13.70 37.07 8.34
CA ARG A 240 12.69 36.76 7.33
C ARG A 240 11.75 37.94 7.02
N GLY A 241 11.45 38.79 8.01
CA GLY A 241 10.58 39.94 7.82
C GLY A 241 11.23 41.09 7.01
N ASN A 242 12.56 41.08 6.83
CA ASN A 242 13.27 42.14 6.12
C ASN A 242 13.53 41.86 4.64
N ASN A 243 13.31 40.60 4.20
CA ASN A 243 13.48 40.18 2.80
C ASN A 243 12.19 40.30 1.94
N ASP A 244 11.06 40.63 2.54
CA ASP A 244 9.77 40.73 1.82
C ASP A 244 9.30 42.17 1.54
N LYS A 245 10.21 43.15 1.52
CA LYS A 245 9.86 44.50 1.04
C LYS A 245 10.08 44.58 -0.47
N PRO A 246 9.03 44.77 -1.28
CA PRO A 246 9.17 44.94 -2.72
C PRO A 246 9.89 46.28 -3.01
N ASN A 247 10.97 46.21 -3.80
CA ASN A 247 11.58 47.39 -4.43
C ASN A 247 10.52 48.09 -5.29
N LYS A 248 10.27 49.32 -4.94
CA LYS A 248 9.58 50.26 -5.82
C LYS A 248 10.59 50.86 -6.80
#